data_6e09141b5bb523ce2b40cdacb0f98eb3
#
_entry.id   6e09141b5bb523ce2b40cdacb0f98eb3
#
_cell.length_a   1.000
_cell.length_b   1.000
_cell.length_c   1.000
_cell.angle_alpha   90.00
_cell.angle_beta   90.00
_cell.angle_gamma   90.00
#
_symmetry.space_group_name_H-M   'P 1'
#
loop_
_entity.id
_entity.type
_entity.pdbx_description
1 polymer ?
#
loop_
_entity_poly.entity_id
_entity_poly.type
_entity_poly.pdbx_seq_one_letter_code
_entity_poly.pdbx_strand_id
1 'polypeptide(L)'
;MAKKTNRINIPKVEVDYRYQKTVSYSQYSAYKHCPHQWYLNYIKRKLDFKPSIHTIFGTAIHETLQLYLKTMFEESGTAADKVDMEGFFKEKFREEYKKGVKDCKGQHFSTPEEMGEFYQDGITILDWFRKRRSKYFSKRNTELIGIEIPVILKANKGIDNVFFRGHIDFILYDAILDRYTIYDIKTSTRGWSDFEKKDQTKLNQIILYKKFFSEITGVPEEKIDVEFFIVKKNVS
;
A
#
# COMPACT_ATOMS: atom_id res chain seq x y z
N MET A 1 28.44 -12.52 16.80
CA MET A 1 28.82 -11.87 15.54
C MET A 1 27.67 -11.00 15.09
N ALA A 2 27.87 -9.68 15.05
CA ALA A 2 26.87 -8.76 14.57
C ALA A 2 26.60 -9.03 13.07
N LYS A 3 25.38 -9.40 12.72
CA LYS A 3 24.96 -9.53 11.33
C LYS A 3 25.15 -8.16 10.65
N LYS A 4 26.02 -8.09 9.64
CA LYS A 4 26.02 -6.95 8.71
C LYS A 4 24.64 -6.91 8.07
N THR A 5 23.80 -5.99 8.50
CA THR A 5 22.58 -5.64 7.78
C THR A 5 23.02 -5.08 6.44
N ASN A 6 22.75 -5.78 5.35
CA ASN A 6 22.87 -5.24 3.99
C ASN A 6 21.77 -4.19 3.84
N ARG A 7 21.96 -3.03 4.48
CA ARG A 7 21.03 -1.91 4.35
C ARG A 7 21.12 -1.41 2.92
N ILE A 8 20.13 -1.76 2.12
CA ILE A 8 19.94 -1.13 0.83
C ILE A 8 19.74 0.36 1.07
N ASN A 9 20.53 1.15 0.39
CA ASN A 9 20.33 2.59 0.37
C ASN A 9 19.21 2.91 -0.63
N ILE A 10 18.05 3.30 -0.14
CA ILE A 10 16.96 3.81 -1.00
C ILE A 10 17.17 5.32 -1.10
N PRO A 11 17.62 5.81 -2.25
CA PRO A 11 17.91 7.23 -2.40
C PRO A 11 16.62 8.05 -2.28
N LYS A 12 16.68 9.13 -1.50
CA LYS A 12 15.61 10.11 -1.47
C LYS A 12 15.72 10.97 -2.73
N VAL A 13 14.73 10.85 -3.62
CA VAL A 13 14.61 11.71 -4.80
C VAL A 13 13.70 12.88 -4.44
N GLU A 14 14.23 14.09 -4.48
CA GLU A 14 13.44 15.30 -4.32
C GLU A 14 12.87 15.74 -5.67
N VAL A 15 11.56 16.03 -5.70
CA VAL A 15 10.87 16.51 -6.90
C VAL A 15 10.58 18.00 -6.71
N ASP A 16 11.11 18.83 -7.58
CA ASP A 16 10.73 20.24 -7.62
C ASP A 16 9.43 20.42 -8.42
N TYR A 17 8.32 20.44 -7.70
CA TYR A 17 6.98 20.52 -8.30
C TYR A 17 6.71 21.82 -9.06
N ARG A 18 7.59 22.82 -9.00
CA ARG A 18 7.48 24.04 -9.81
C ARG A 18 7.80 23.79 -11.27
N TYR A 19 8.73 22.86 -11.53
CA TYR A 19 9.24 22.54 -12.86
C TYR A 19 9.00 21.11 -13.28
N GLN A 20 8.65 20.22 -12.35
CA GLN A 20 8.54 18.79 -12.55
C GLN A 20 7.12 18.31 -12.31
N LYS A 21 6.64 17.45 -13.20
CA LYS A 21 5.33 16.80 -13.07
C LYS A 21 5.49 15.39 -12.58
N THR A 22 4.55 14.93 -11.77
CA THR A 22 4.52 13.54 -11.33
C THR A 22 3.28 12.83 -11.86
N VAL A 23 3.46 11.56 -12.22
CA VAL A 23 2.39 10.66 -12.64
C VAL A 23 2.41 9.45 -11.72
N SER A 24 1.25 9.09 -11.16
CA SER A 24 1.11 7.86 -10.37
C SER A 24 0.55 6.72 -11.22
N TYR A 25 0.66 5.48 -10.70
CA TYR A 25 0.02 4.34 -11.34
C TYR A 25 -1.49 4.53 -11.50
N SER A 26 -2.16 5.11 -10.51
CA SER A 26 -3.60 5.40 -10.59
C SER A 26 -3.94 6.35 -11.74
N GLN A 27 -3.10 7.37 -11.98
CA GLN A 27 -3.27 8.27 -13.14
C GLN A 27 -3.06 7.53 -14.46
N TYR A 28 -2.03 6.69 -14.55
CA TYR A 28 -1.78 5.87 -15.73
C TYR A 28 -2.94 4.91 -16.01
N SER A 29 -3.42 4.21 -14.99
CA SER A 29 -4.57 3.31 -15.08
C SER A 29 -5.84 4.05 -15.53
N ALA A 30 -6.13 5.22 -14.95
CA ALA A 30 -7.26 6.05 -15.36
C ALA A 30 -7.15 6.49 -16.84
N TYR A 31 -5.96 6.87 -17.28
CA TYR A 31 -5.70 7.22 -18.67
C TYR A 31 -5.93 6.03 -19.62
N LYS A 32 -5.43 4.85 -19.27
CA LYS A 32 -5.63 3.63 -20.06
C LYS A 32 -7.09 3.23 -20.16
N HIS A 33 -7.86 3.43 -19.08
CA HIS A 33 -9.28 3.13 -19.07
C HIS A 33 -10.10 4.13 -19.91
N CYS A 34 -9.89 5.44 -19.68
CA CYS A 34 -10.55 6.51 -20.43
C CYS A 34 -9.71 7.80 -20.39
N PRO A 35 -8.98 8.14 -21.50
CA PRO A 35 -8.17 9.36 -21.57
C PRO A 35 -8.98 10.65 -21.30
N HIS A 36 -10.25 10.68 -21.73
CA HIS A 36 -11.10 11.84 -21.50
C HIS A 36 -11.45 12.02 -20.00
N GLN A 37 -11.81 10.94 -19.32
CA GLN A 37 -12.05 10.95 -17.88
C GLN A 37 -10.80 11.34 -17.10
N TRP A 38 -9.63 10.78 -17.49
CA TRP A 38 -8.35 11.18 -16.91
C TRP A 38 -8.09 12.68 -17.07
N TYR A 39 -8.32 13.22 -18.29
CA TYR A 39 -8.14 14.64 -18.56
C TYR A 39 -9.04 15.53 -17.69
N LEU A 40 -10.32 15.15 -17.53
CA LEU A 40 -11.27 15.88 -16.67
C LEU A 40 -10.86 15.83 -15.19
N ASN A 41 -10.37 14.67 -14.71
CA ASN A 41 -10.02 14.47 -13.32
C ASN A 41 -8.67 15.14 -12.96
N TYR A 42 -7.64 14.90 -13.74
CA TYR A 42 -6.28 15.25 -13.35
C TYR A 42 -5.76 16.55 -13.97
N ILE A 43 -6.25 16.93 -15.14
CA ILE A 43 -5.82 18.16 -15.81
C ILE A 43 -6.78 19.29 -15.56
N LYS A 44 -8.07 19.07 -15.84
CA LYS A 44 -9.09 20.10 -15.64
C LYS A 44 -9.59 20.19 -14.20
N ARG A 45 -9.39 19.16 -13.40
CA ARG A 45 -9.87 19.07 -12.00
C ARG A 45 -11.34 19.42 -11.88
N LYS A 46 -12.15 19.01 -12.86
CA LYS A 46 -13.60 19.28 -12.93
C LYS A 46 -14.44 18.31 -12.16
N LEU A 47 -13.93 17.09 -11.92
CA LEU A 47 -14.62 16.10 -11.13
C LEU A 47 -14.08 16.16 -9.70
N ASP A 48 -14.97 16.47 -8.77
CA ASP A 48 -14.63 16.42 -7.35
C ASP A 48 -14.30 14.99 -6.96
N PHE A 49 -13.20 14.82 -6.21
CA PHE A 49 -12.90 13.53 -5.61
C PHE A 49 -14.02 13.18 -4.62
N LYS A 50 -14.67 12.05 -4.84
CA LYS A 50 -15.68 11.54 -3.90
C LYS A 50 -15.03 10.42 -3.07
N PRO A 51 -14.74 10.66 -1.79
CA PRO A 51 -14.31 9.61 -0.90
C PRO A 51 -15.39 8.53 -0.81
N SER A 52 -14.97 7.29 -0.56
CA SER A 52 -15.90 6.19 -0.29
C SER A 52 -15.52 5.50 1.00
N ILE A 53 -16.49 4.86 1.65
CA ILE A 53 -16.24 4.07 2.85
C ILE A 53 -15.18 2.98 2.60
N HIS A 54 -15.17 2.38 1.41
CA HIS A 54 -14.19 1.38 1.01
C HIS A 54 -12.76 1.93 0.98
N THR A 55 -12.58 3.16 0.47
CA THR A 55 -11.25 3.79 0.39
C THR A 55 -10.72 4.10 1.77
N ILE A 56 -11.51 4.73 2.64
CA ILE A 56 -11.07 5.09 3.99
C ILE A 56 -10.84 3.85 4.85
N PHE A 57 -11.66 2.82 4.69
CA PHE A 57 -11.49 1.53 5.34
C PHE A 57 -10.16 0.88 4.92
N GLY A 58 -9.90 0.85 3.61
CA GLY A 58 -8.65 0.34 3.07
C GLY A 58 -7.44 1.04 3.68
N THR A 59 -7.42 2.37 3.68
CA THR A 59 -6.34 3.16 4.27
C THR A 59 -6.13 2.82 5.75
N ALA A 60 -7.19 2.78 6.54
CA ALA A 60 -7.10 2.49 7.98
C ALA A 60 -6.58 1.07 8.27
N ILE A 61 -7.01 0.06 7.50
CA ILE A 61 -6.49 -1.32 7.60
C ILE A 61 -5.01 -1.37 7.21
N HIS A 62 -4.61 -0.73 6.10
CA HIS A 62 -3.22 -0.64 5.67
C HIS A 62 -2.32 -0.10 6.78
N GLU A 63 -2.63 1.09 7.29
CA GLU A 63 -1.82 1.73 8.34
C GLU A 63 -1.74 0.86 9.60
N THR A 64 -2.82 0.19 9.97
CA THR A 64 -2.85 -0.69 11.16
C THR A 64 -1.98 -1.92 10.97
N LEU A 65 -2.05 -2.57 9.80
CA LEU A 65 -1.20 -3.72 9.49
C LEU A 65 0.27 -3.33 9.39
N GLN A 66 0.57 -2.19 8.81
CA GLN A 66 1.92 -1.65 8.71
C GLN A 66 2.52 -1.36 10.09
N LEU A 67 1.74 -0.76 11.01
CA LEU A 67 2.16 -0.56 12.40
C LEU A 67 2.50 -1.90 13.07
N TYR A 68 1.63 -2.89 12.91
CA TYR A 68 1.86 -4.21 13.49
C TYR A 68 3.11 -4.87 12.93
N LEU A 69 3.28 -4.88 11.60
CA LEU A 69 4.45 -5.46 10.93
C LEU A 69 5.74 -4.74 11.32
N LYS A 70 5.70 -3.42 11.39
CA LYS A 70 6.83 -2.62 11.85
C LYS A 70 7.28 -3.04 13.26
N THR A 71 6.35 -3.06 14.20
CA THR A 71 6.63 -3.48 15.58
C THR A 71 7.14 -4.92 15.63
N MET A 72 6.54 -5.83 14.83
CA MET A 72 6.96 -7.22 14.77
C MET A 72 8.41 -7.39 14.31
N PHE A 73 8.82 -6.69 13.26
CA PHE A 73 10.17 -6.83 12.69
C PHE A 73 11.21 -5.99 13.42
N GLU A 74 10.88 -4.78 13.87
CA GLU A 74 11.82 -3.92 14.59
C GLU A 74 12.03 -4.40 16.03
N GLU A 75 10.99 -4.85 16.71
CA GLU A 75 11.05 -5.30 18.08
C GLU A 75 10.91 -6.83 18.18
N SER A 76 9.66 -7.31 18.29
CA SER A 76 9.35 -8.75 18.38
C SER A 76 7.89 -9.04 18.03
N GLY A 77 7.59 -10.32 17.72
CA GLY A 77 6.20 -10.77 17.58
C GLY A 77 5.39 -10.58 18.86
N THR A 78 6.00 -10.77 20.03
CA THR A 78 5.35 -10.56 21.33
C THR A 78 5.04 -9.07 21.57
N ALA A 79 5.91 -8.16 21.13
CA ALA A 79 5.63 -6.73 21.19
C ALA A 79 4.49 -6.35 20.24
N ALA A 80 4.51 -6.86 19.02
CA ALA A 80 3.45 -6.64 18.06
C ALA A 80 2.08 -7.16 18.54
N ASP A 81 2.04 -8.29 19.24
CA ASP A 81 0.80 -8.83 19.79
C ASP A 81 0.19 -7.94 20.90
N LYS A 82 0.99 -7.06 21.50
CA LYS A 82 0.53 -6.08 22.50
C LYS A 82 0.06 -4.76 21.89
N VAL A 83 0.25 -4.57 20.57
CA VAL A 83 -0.25 -3.37 19.90
C VAL A 83 -1.77 -3.35 19.97
N ASP A 84 -2.32 -2.24 20.40
CA ASP A 84 -3.77 -1.99 20.35
C ASP A 84 -4.20 -1.69 18.93
N MET A 85 -4.31 -2.75 18.12
CA MET A 85 -4.70 -2.64 16.73
C MET A 85 -6.13 -2.12 16.57
N GLU A 86 -7.03 -2.47 17.49
CA GLU A 86 -8.43 -2.01 17.46
C GLU A 86 -8.52 -0.50 17.69
N GLY A 87 -7.87 -0.02 18.75
CA GLY A 87 -7.84 1.42 19.08
C GLY A 87 -7.21 2.24 17.95
N PHE A 88 -6.06 1.77 17.41
CA PHE A 88 -5.39 2.44 16.32
C PHE A 88 -6.24 2.46 15.03
N PHE A 89 -6.83 1.33 14.66
CA PHE A 89 -7.74 1.24 13.51
C PHE A 89 -8.94 2.18 13.66
N LYS A 90 -9.57 2.19 14.83
CA LYS A 90 -10.72 3.07 15.14
C LYS A 90 -10.36 4.54 14.96
N GLU A 91 -9.20 4.94 15.47
CA GLU A 91 -8.72 6.31 15.34
C GLU A 91 -8.49 6.68 13.87
N LYS A 92 -7.74 5.87 13.12
CA LYS A 92 -7.45 6.09 11.71
C LYS A 92 -8.70 6.10 10.84
N PHE A 93 -9.62 5.18 11.06
CA PHE A 93 -10.87 5.12 10.35
C PHE A 93 -11.73 6.38 10.55
N ARG A 94 -11.76 6.90 11.80
CA ARG A 94 -12.44 8.16 12.11
C ARG A 94 -11.73 9.38 11.51
N GLU A 95 -10.41 9.42 11.55
CA GLU A 95 -9.63 10.51 10.95
C GLU A 95 -9.88 10.60 9.45
N GLU A 96 -9.77 9.48 8.72
CA GLU A 96 -9.98 9.43 7.27
C GLU A 96 -11.45 9.76 6.91
N TYR A 97 -12.43 9.33 7.73
CA TYR A 97 -13.82 9.71 7.53
C TYR A 97 -14.02 11.22 7.68
N LYS A 98 -13.49 11.84 8.74
CA LYS A 98 -13.58 13.28 8.96
C LYS A 98 -12.94 14.08 7.83
N LYS A 99 -11.79 13.62 7.35
CA LYS A 99 -11.10 14.20 6.19
C LYS A 99 -11.97 14.10 4.93
N GLY A 100 -12.52 12.93 4.65
CA GLY A 100 -13.42 12.73 3.52
C GLY A 100 -14.68 13.60 3.57
N VAL A 101 -15.31 13.77 4.73
CA VAL A 101 -16.44 14.69 4.93
C VAL A 101 -16.03 16.13 4.65
N LYS A 102 -14.84 16.55 5.10
CA LYS A 102 -14.31 17.89 4.80
C LYS A 102 -14.11 18.09 3.29
N ASP A 103 -13.54 17.10 2.61
CA ASP A 103 -13.32 17.13 1.15
C ASP A 103 -14.66 17.18 0.38
N CYS A 104 -15.71 16.57 0.94
CA CYS A 104 -17.09 16.66 0.44
C CYS A 104 -17.86 17.89 0.92
N LYS A 105 -17.19 18.95 1.36
CA LYS A 105 -17.82 20.20 1.83
C LYS A 105 -18.84 20.00 2.95
N GLY A 106 -18.59 19.04 3.84
CA GLY A 106 -19.44 18.71 4.97
C GLY A 106 -20.51 17.65 4.68
N GLN A 107 -20.61 17.15 3.47
CA GLN A 107 -21.57 16.09 3.13
C GLN A 107 -21.05 14.72 3.61
N HIS A 108 -21.92 13.98 4.30
CA HIS A 108 -21.66 12.59 4.66
C HIS A 108 -21.82 11.70 3.42
N PHE A 109 -20.93 10.73 3.25
CA PHE A 109 -20.90 9.79 2.12
C PHE A 109 -21.11 8.33 2.54
N SER A 110 -21.45 8.12 3.82
CA SER A 110 -21.77 6.83 4.40
C SER A 110 -22.74 7.02 5.57
N THR A 111 -23.57 6.01 5.86
CA THR A 111 -24.48 6.03 7.00
C THR A 111 -23.76 5.57 8.29
N PRO A 112 -24.32 5.87 9.49
CA PRO A 112 -23.80 5.34 10.75
C PRO A 112 -23.78 3.80 10.80
N GLU A 113 -24.79 3.16 10.23
CA GLU A 113 -24.94 1.71 10.16
C GLU A 113 -23.82 1.11 9.30
N GLU A 114 -23.60 1.65 8.09
CA GLU A 114 -22.52 1.23 7.21
C GLU A 114 -21.16 1.43 7.85
N MET A 115 -20.95 2.56 8.54
CA MET A 115 -19.72 2.80 9.32
C MET A 115 -19.51 1.74 10.41
N GLY A 116 -20.60 1.35 11.09
CA GLY A 116 -20.58 0.29 12.11
C GLY A 116 -20.20 -1.08 11.53
N GLU A 117 -20.77 -1.43 10.37
CA GLU A 117 -20.48 -2.68 9.67
C GLU A 117 -19.00 -2.76 9.26
N PHE A 118 -18.49 -1.71 8.61
CA PHE A 118 -17.07 -1.65 8.21
C PHE A 118 -16.11 -1.68 9.40
N TYR A 119 -16.49 -1.04 10.52
CA TYR A 119 -15.71 -1.11 11.74
C TYR A 119 -15.61 -2.55 12.26
N GLN A 120 -16.72 -3.28 12.35
CA GLN A 120 -16.75 -4.69 12.80
C GLN A 120 -15.97 -5.60 11.84
N ASP A 121 -16.07 -5.36 10.54
CA ASP A 121 -15.28 -6.09 9.53
C ASP A 121 -13.79 -5.85 9.73
N GLY A 122 -13.38 -4.63 10.03
CA GLY A 122 -11.99 -4.29 10.33
C GLY A 122 -11.46 -5.05 11.54
N ILE A 123 -12.19 -5.05 12.65
CA ILE A 123 -11.83 -5.80 13.87
C ILE A 123 -11.67 -7.30 13.56
N THR A 124 -12.61 -7.86 12.82
CA THR A 124 -12.58 -9.29 12.40
C THR A 124 -11.33 -9.61 11.57
N ILE A 125 -10.99 -8.74 10.62
CA ILE A 125 -9.79 -8.89 9.76
C ILE A 125 -8.52 -8.83 10.61
N LEU A 126 -8.41 -7.84 11.49
CA LEU A 126 -7.22 -7.61 12.31
C LEU A 126 -7.00 -8.75 13.31
N ASP A 127 -8.05 -9.24 13.94
CA ASP A 127 -7.99 -10.42 14.83
C ASP A 127 -7.59 -11.69 14.08
N TRP A 128 -8.17 -11.89 12.90
CA TRP A 128 -7.80 -13.03 12.04
C TRP A 128 -6.32 -12.96 11.65
N PHE A 129 -5.85 -11.79 11.26
CA PHE A 129 -4.45 -11.56 10.91
C PHE A 129 -3.53 -11.87 12.09
N ARG A 130 -3.76 -11.28 13.26
CA ARG A 130 -2.96 -11.48 14.48
C ARG A 130 -2.83 -12.97 14.83
N LYS A 131 -3.92 -13.73 14.78
CA LYS A 131 -3.95 -15.16 15.07
C LYS A 131 -3.18 -16.01 14.05
N ARG A 132 -3.03 -15.53 12.83
CA ARG A 132 -2.44 -16.30 11.70
C ARG A 132 -1.17 -15.71 11.10
N ARG A 133 -0.67 -14.61 11.67
CA ARG A 133 0.50 -13.89 11.12
C ARG A 133 1.71 -14.79 10.82
N SER A 134 1.97 -15.77 11.68
CA SER A 134 3.10 -16.68 11.55
C SER A 134 3.04 -17.60 10.33
N LYS A 135 1.86 -17.70 9.68
CA LYS A 135 1.71 -18.41 8.39
C LYS A 135 2.24 -17.58 7.22
N TYR A 136 2.23 -16.27 7.35
CA TYR A 136 2.55 -15.34 6.28
C TYR A 136 3.88 -14.64 6.52
N PHE A 137 4.17 -14.31 7.77
CA PHE A 137 5.34 -13.51 8.11
C PHE A 137 6.11 -14.16 9.26
N SER A 138 7.41 -14.38 9.02
CA SER A 138 8.33 -14.90 10.02
C SER A 138 9.51 -13.94 10.17
N LYS A 139 9.90 -13.64 11.42
CA LYS A 139 11.10 -12.86 11.71
C LYS A 139 12.40 -13.68 11.53
N ARG A 140 12.29 -14.99 11.43
CA ARG A 140 13.47 -15.85 11.29
C ARG A 140 14.11 -15.66 9.92
N ASN A 141 15.32 -15.13 9.90
CA ASN A 141 16.10 -14.83 8.70
C ASN A 141 15.44 -13.83 7.72
N THR A 142 14.39 -13.14 8.16
CA THR A 142 13.68 -12.14 7.37
C THR A 142 13.85 -10.77 8.03
N GLU A 143 14.15 -9.77 7.21
CA GLU A 143 14.35 -8.38 7.64
C GLU A 143 13.30 -7.49 6.94
N LEU A 144 12.75 -6.54 7.69
CA LEU A 144 11.91 -5.47 7.11
C LEU A 144 12.83 -4.40 6.53
N ILE A 145 12.77 -4.22 5.22
CA ILE A 145 13.55 -3.19 4.52
C ILE A 145 12.93 -1.81 4.71
N GLY A 146 11.61 -1.76 4.68
CA GLY A 146 10.87 -0.53 4.96
C GLY A 146 9.37 -0.67 4.71
N ILE A 147 8.66 0.37 5.13
CA ILE A 147 7.20 0.53 4.98
C ILE A 147 6.96 1.88 4.29
N GLU A 148 5.94 1.97 3.45
CA GLU A 148 5.58 3.17 2.65
C GLU A 148 6.81 3.73 1.91
N ILE A 149 7.53 2.83 1.23
CA ILE A 149 8.77 3.19 0.57
C ILE A 149 8.45 4.01 -0.67
N PRO A 150 8.84 5.30 -0.70
CA PRO A 150 8.62 6.12 -1.88
C PRO A 150 9.48 5.65 -3.05
N VAL A 151 8.87 5.47 -4.20
CA VAL A 151 9.55 5.22 -5.46
C VAL A 151 9.30 6.39 -6.40
N ILE A 152 10.38 7.04 -6.82
CA ILE A 152 10.34 8.18 -7.72
C ILE A 152 11.39 7.97 -8.80
N LEU A 153 10.95 7.87 -10.04
CA LEU A 153 11.80 7.67 -11.20
C LEU A 153 11.43 8.59 -12.34
N LYS A 154 12.41 8.99 -13.13
CA LYS A 154 12.16 9.72 -14.37
C LYS A 154 11.33 8.84 -15.32
N ALA A 155 10.20 9.37 -15.80
CA ALA A 155 9.19 8.57 -16.51
C ALA A 155 9.67 8.04 -17.86
N ASN A 156 10.60 8.71 -18.54
CA ASN A 156 11.21 8.23 -19.78
C ASN A 156 12.51 8.96 -20.11
N LYS A 157 13.41 8.29 -20.84
CA LYS A 157 14.56 8.92 -21.49
C LYS A 157 14.01 9.79 -22.64
N GLY A 158 14.08 11.11 -22.49
CA GLY A 158 13.62 12.06 -23.52
C GLY A 158 12.38 12.86 -23.17
N ILE A 159 11.67 12.52 -22.09
CA ILE A 159 10.65 13.39 -21.52
C ILE A 159 11.25 14.02 -20.26
N ASP A 160 11.83 15.18 -20.42
CA ASP A 160 12.36 15.93 -19.30
C ASP A 160 11.21 16.44 -18.42
N ASN A 161 11.41 16.47 -17.11
CA ASN A 161 10.50 17.00 -16.11
C ASN A 161 9.23 16.16 -15.79
N VAL A 162 9.13 14.89 -16.23
CA VAL A 162 8.06 14.01 -15.81
C VAL A 162 8.64 12.85 -14.99
N PHE A 163 8.12 12.66 -13.79
CA PHE A 163 8.52 11.60 -12.89
C PHE A 163 7.34 10.68 -12.61
N PHE A 164 7.59 9.39 -12.60
CA PHE A 164 6.65 8.44 -12.03
C PHE A 164 6.87 8.39 -10.51
N ARG A 165 5.77 8.41 -9.75
CA ARG A 165 5.82 8.26 -8.30
C ARG A 165 4.85 7.19 -7.83
N GLY A 166 5.27 6.46 -6.80
CA GLY A 166 4.44 5.51 -6.09
C GLY A 166 4.95 5.31 -4.68
N HIS A 167 4.26 4.49 -3.92
CA HIS A 167 4.69 4.00 -2.63
C HIS A 167 4.55 2.48 -2.63
N ILE A 168 5.55 1.80 -2.13
CA ILE A 168 5.51 0.36 -1.91
C ILE A 168 5.10 0.16 -0.46
N ASP A 169 4.06 -0.62 -0.22
CA ASP A 169 3.47 -0.78 1.11
C ASP A 169 4.50 -1.31 2.11
N PHE A 170 5.21 -2.38 1.77
CA PHE A 170 6.39 -2.83 2.52
C PHE A 170 7.24 -3.82 1.72
N ILE A 171 8.50 -3.96 2.12
CA ILE A 171 9.45 -4.91 1.52
C ILE A 171 10.10 -5.74 2.61
N LEU A 172 10.14 -7.04 2.40
CA LEU A 172 10.89 -7.99 3.21
C LEU A 172 12.09 -8.53 2.44
N TYR A 173 13.17 -8.81 3.16
CA TYR A 173 14.36 -9.49 2.65
C TYR A 173 14.57 -10.81 3.38
N ASP A 174 14.67 -11.91 2.63
CA ASP A 174 15.02 -13.22 3.14
C ASP A 174 16.53 -13.43 3.00
N ALA A 175 17.22 -13.53 4.13
CA ALA A 175 18.68 -13.64 4.16
C ALA A 175 19.21 -15.04 3.79
N ILE A 176 18.36 -16.08 3.76
CA ILE A 176 18.74 -17.43 3.32
C ILE A 176 18.63 -17.52 1.80
N LEU A 177 17.51 -17.06 1.25
CA LEU A 177 17.24 -17.11 -0.19
C LEU A 177 17.96 -15.98 -0.94
N ASP A 178 18.46 -14.97 -0.25
CA ASP A 178 19.01 -13.72 -0.81
C ASP A 178 18.03 -13.06 -1.78
N ARG A 179 16.75 -12.90 -1.33
CA ARG A 179 15.64 -12.40 -2.13
C ARG A 179 14.86 -11.31 -1.39
N TYR A 180 14.37 -10.37 -2.17
CA TYR A 180 13.46 -9.32 -1.71
C TYR A 180 12.04 -9.66 -2.14
N THR A 181 11.06 -9.45 -1.27
CA THR A 181 9.66 -9.58 -1.63
C THR A 181 8.97 -8.24 -1.39
N ILE A 182 8.45 -7.67 -2.47
CA ILE A 182 7.62 -6.47 -2.44
C ILE A 182 6.18 -6.90 -2.19
N TYR A 183 5.58 -6.35 -1.16
CA TYR A 183 4.19 -6.59 -0.82
C TYR A 183 3.33 -5.37 -1.11
N ASP A 184 2.16 -5.63 -1.67
CA ASP A 184 1.09 -4.65 -1.86
C ASP A 184 -0.15 -5.17 -1.13
N ILE A 185 -0.59 -4.47 -0.08
CA ILE A 185 -1.72 -4.86 0.75
C ILE A 185 -3.00 -4.48 0.01
N LYS A 186 -3.92 -5.43 -0.10
CA LYS A 186 -5.25 -5.16 -0.66
C LYS A 186 -6.33 -5.60 0.31
N THR A 187 -7.27 -4.71 0.58
CA THR A 187 -8.46 -5.03 1.36
C THR A 187 -9.59 -5.42 0.41
N SER A 188 -10.33 -6.46 0.78
CA SER A 188 -11.48 -6.92 0.00
C SER A 188 -12.53 -7.50 0.93
N THR A 189 -13.79 -7.15 0.74
CA THR A 189 -14.90 -7.72 1.51
C THR A 189 -15.18 -9.18 1.14
N ARG A 190 -14.88 -9.58 -0.11
CA ARG A 190 -15.18 -10.93 -0.64
C ARG A 190 -13.94 -11.75 -0.99
N GLY A 191 -12.75 -11.15 -0.92
CA GLY A 191 -11.53 -11.72 -1.50
C GLY A 191 -11.48 -11.49 -3.02
N TRP A 192 -10.38 -11.89 -3.64
CA TRP A 192 -10.23 -11.77 -5.09
C TRP A 192 -10.66 -13.06 -5.78
N SER A 193 -11.53 -12.93 -6.76
CA SER A 193 -11.85 -13.98 -7.71
C SER A 193 -10.63 -14.32 -8.59
N ASP A 194 -10.67 -15.45 -9.28
CA ASP A 194 -9.60 -15.81 -10.21
C ASP A 194 -9.49 -14.84 -11.39
N PHE A 195 -10.57 -14.15 -11.74
CA PHE A 195 -10.57 -13.06 -12.71
C PHE A 195 -9.81 -11.85 -12.18
N GLU A 196 -10.07 -11.43 -10.93
CA GLU A 196 -9.38 -10.30 -10.30
C GLU A 196 -7.90 -10.55 -10.06
N LYS A 197 -7.51 -11.81 -9.76
CA LYS A 197 -6.10 -12.23 -9.64
C LYS A 197 -5.35 -12.12 -10.96
N LYS A 198 -6.05 -12.24 -12.08
CA LYS A 198 -5.50 -12.13 -13.45
C LYS A 198 -5.65 -10.73 -14.05
N ASP A 199 -6.23 -9.79 -13.30
CA ASP A 199 -6.40 -8.41 -13.77
C ASP A 199 -5.04 -7.78 -14.08
N GLN A 200 -4.80 -7.60 -15.36
CA GLN A 200 -3.55 -7.06 -15.88
C GLN A 200 -3.22 -5.68 -15.30
N THR A 201 -4.25 -4.89 -14.98
CA THR A 201 -4.05 -3.55 -14.40
C THR A 201 -3.43 -3.68 -13.01
N LYS A 202 -3.92 -4.60 -12.17
CA LYS A 202 -3.36 -4.83 -10.83
C LYS A 202 -1.94 -5.41 -10.92
N LEU A 203 -1.74 -6.40 -11.80
CA LEU A 203 -0.43 -7.01 -12.00
C LEU A 203 0.62 -6.01 -12.49
N ASN A 204 0.25 -5.13 -13.41
CA ASN A 204 1.17 -4.11 -13.92
C ASN A 204 1.65 -3.15 -12.83
N GLN A 205 0.82 -2.84 -11.82
CA GLN A 205 1.21 -1.98 -10.70
C GLN A 205 2.40 -2.59 -9.94
N ILE A 206 2.27 -3.84 -9.53
CA ILE A 206 3.28 -4.48 -8.69
C ILE A 206 4.53 -4.85 -9.48
N ILE A 207 4.40 -5.20 -10.77
CA ILE A 207 5.53 -5.42 -11.68
C ILE A 207 6.31 -4.11 -11.88
N LEU A 208 5.62 -2.99 -12.02
CA LEU A 208 6.24 -1.68 -12.15
C LEU A 208 7.02 -1.30 -10.87
N TYR A 209 6.49 -1.60 -9.69
CA TYR A 209 7.20 -1.42 -8.43
C TYR A 209 8.48 -2.27 -8.34
N LYS A 210 8.43 -3.53 -8.80
CA LYS A 210 9.61 -4.39 -8.91
C LYS A 210 10.70 -3.73 -9.76
N LYS A 211 10.34 -3.28 -10.96
CA LYS A 211 11.27 -2.62 -11.87
C LYS A 211 11.86 -1.35 -11.24
N PHE A 212 11.03 -0.51 -10.64
CA PHE A 212 11.49 0.72 -10.01
C PHE A 212 12.40 0.46 -8.81
N PHE A 213 12.06 -0.52 -7.98
CA PHE A 213 12.92 -0.91 -6.87
C PHE A 213 14.28 -1.41 -7.36
N SER A 214 14.31 -2.23 -8.40
CA SER A 214 15.54 -2.68 -9.04
C SER A 214 16.39 -1.50 -9.56
N GLU A 215 15.78 -0.56 -10.30
CA GLU A 215 16.50 0.61 -10.84
C GLU A 215 17.04 1.53 -9.76
N ILE A 216 16.30 1.74 -8.66
CA ILE A 216 16.68 2.65 -7.58
C ILE A 216 17.79 2.05 -6.72
N THR A 217 17.73 0.74 -6.46
CA THR A 217 18.62 0.08 -5.50
C THR A 217 19.79 -0.67 -6.14
N GLY A 218 19.72 -0.93 -7.45
CA GLY A 218 20.66 -1.79 -8.17
C GLY A 218 20.48 -3.29 -7.90
N VAL A 219 19.44 -3.69 -7.16
CA VAL A 219 19.12 -5.11 -6.95
C VAL A 219 18.63 -5.72 -8.25
N PRO A 220 19.21 -6.84 -8.72
CA PRO A 220 18.76 -7.52 -9.93
C PRO A 220 17.28 -7.95 -9.82
N GLU A 221 16.50 -7.77 -10.90
CA GLU A 221 15.07 -8.10 -10.89
C GLU A 221 14.78 -9.57 -10.55
N GLU A 222 15.68 -10.49 -10.90
CA GLU A 222 15.57 -11.91 -10.57
C GLU A 222 15.64 -12.20 -9.07
N LYS A 223 16.17 -11.28 -8.27
CA LYS A 223 16.19 -11.36 -6.80
C LYS A 223 14.97 -10.70 -6.13
N ILE A 224 14.05 -10.18 -6.90
CA ILE A 224 12.88 -9.46 -6.40
C ILE A 224 11.61 -10.24 -6.75
N ASP A 225 10.90 -10.67 -5.75
CA ASP A 225 9.56 -11.23 -5.85
C ASP A 225 8.51 -10.16 -5.57
N VAL A 226 7.29 -10.39 -6.02
CA VAL A 226 6.16 -9.48 -5.82
C VAL A 226 4.93 -10.26 -5.39
N GLU A 227 4.25 -9.79 -4.35
CA GLU A 227 3.08 -10.46 -3.79
C GLU A 227 1.98 -9.48 -3.42
N PHE A 228 0.72 -9.87 -3.69
CA PHE A 228 -0.43 -9.21 -3.12
C PHE A 228 -0.78 -9.85 -1.78
N PHE A 229 -0.76 -9.06 -0.72
CA PHE A 229 -1.27 -9.49 0.56
C PHE A 229 -2.76 -9.10 0.68
N ILE A 230 -3.63 -10.06 0.34
CA ILE A 230 -5.08 -9.82 0.30
C ILE A 230 -5.69 -10.16 1.65
N VAL A 231 -6.14 -9.13 2.38
CA VAL A 231 -6.91 -9.30 3.60
C VAL A 231 -8.39 -9.18 3.32
N LYS A 232 -9.15 -10.19 3.77
CA LYS A 232 -10.58 -10.26 3.53
C LYS A 232 -11.33 -10.62 4.79
N LYS A 233 -12.61 -10.20 4.86
CA LYS A 233 -13.54 -10.73 5.83
C LYS A 233 -13.70 -12.23 5.58
N ASN A 234 -13.45 -13.04 6.60
CA ASN A 234 -13.84 -14.45 6.54
C ASN A 234 -15.36 -14.51 6.63
N VAL A 235 -15.99 -14.85 5.51
CA VAL A 235 -17.33 -15.42 5.56
C VAL A 235 -17.12 -16.85 6.01
N SER A 236 -17.44 -17.11 7.28
CA SER A 236 -17.49 -18.48 7.86
C SER A 236 -18.48 -19.31 7.08
#